data_fa2df9a63157bf752b159654d71bd02d
#
_entry.id   fa2df9a63157bf752b159654d71bd02d
#
_cell.length_a   1.000
_cell.length_b   1.000
_cell.length_c   1.000
_cell.angle_alpha   90.00
_cell.angle_beta   90.00
_cell.angle_gamma   90.00
#
_symmetry.space_group_name_H-M   'P 1'
#
loop_
_entity.id
_entity.type
_entity.pdbx_description
1 polymer ?
#
loop_
_entity_poly.entity_id
_entity_poly.type
_entity_poly.pdbx_seq_one_letter_code
_entity_poly.pdbx_strand_id
1 'polypeptide(L)'
;MKKRLFACLAAFSLAGCTTSAKIKLDPDNPVNITVWHYYTGVSQSAFDELCKEFNDTVGKEEGINVQGSAKGSISDLEDAVIASSNKEVGADDLPNIFSTYADVAYAIKDQTDFVDLKQYFTEDELHTYVDSFVNEGYITDNEHLLAF
;
A
#
# COMPACT_ATOMS: atom_id res chain seq x y z
N MET A 1 -19.95 -23.53 -63.39
CA MET A 1 -20.64 -23.14 -62.13
C MET A 1 -19.61 -22.99 -61.05
N LYS A 2 -19.19 -21.71 -60.70
CA LYS A 2 -18.13 -21.41 -59.73
C LYS A 2 -18.77 -21.10 -58.39
N LYS A 3 -18.61 -21.98 -57.37
CA LYS A 3 -19.06 -21.76 -56.00
C LYS A 3 -18.02 -20.82 -55.31
N ARG A 4 -18.43 -19.60 -54.95
CA ARG A 4 -17.66 -18.69 -54.12
C ARG A 4 -17.92 -18.99 -52.66
N LEU A 5 -16.88 -19.47 -51.95
CA LEU A 5 -16.90 -19.69 -50.52
C LEU A 5 -16.55 -18.36 -49.83
N PHE A 6 -17.51 -17.76 -49.11
CA PHE A 6 -17.32 -16.58 -48.27
C PHE A 6 -16.83 -17.04 -46.90
N ALA A 7 -15.57 -16.79 -46.60
CA ALA A 7 -15.01 -16.96 -45.26
C ALA A 7 -15.31 -15.72 -44.45
N CYS A 8 -16.24 -15.81 -43.48
CA CYS A 8 -16.44 -14.78 -42.47
C CYS A 8 -15.35 -14.90 -41.38
N LEU A 9 -14.43 -13.95 -41.41
CA LEU A 9 -13.41 -13.79 -40.35
C LEU A 9 -14.07 -13.02 -39.20
N ALA A 10 -14.53 -13.73 -38.16
CA ALA A 10 -15.01 -13.12 -36.92
C ALA A 10 -13.81 -12.64 -36.09
N ALA A 11 -13.59 -11.32 -36.11
CA ALA A 11 -12.64 -10.68 -35.20
C ALA A 11 -13.23 -10.66 -33.79
N PHE A 12 -12.76 -11.54 -32.91
CA PHE A 12 -13.02 -11.47 -31.48
C PHE A 12 -12.15 -10.39 -30.88
N SER A 13 -12.69 -9.20 -30.69
CA SER A 13 -12.10 -8.15 -29.88
C SER A 13 -12.26 -8.50 -28.40
N LEU A 14 -11.20 -9.05 -27.80
CA LEU A 14 -11.07 -9.18 -26.35
C LEU A 14 -10.91 -7.77 -25.76
N ALA A 15 -12.02 -7.13 -25.42
CA ALA A 15 -12.02 -5.99 -24.52
C ALA A 15 -11.68 -6.51 -23.12
N GLY A 16 -10.39 -6.51 -22.78
CA GLY A 16 -9.93 -6.75 -21.44
C GLY A 16 -10.31 -5.56 -20.56
N CYS A 17 -11.50 -5.61 -19.94
CA CYS A 17 -11.80 -4.76 -18.81
C CYS A 17 -10.96 -5.23 -17.63
N THR A 18 -9.84 -4.57 -17.38
CA THR A 18 -9.18 -4.62 -16.06
C THR A 18 -10.05 -3.81 -15.09
N THR A 19 -11.12 -4.42 -14.60
CA THR A 19 -11.82 -3.92 -13.44
C THR A 19 -10.93 -4.24 -12.25
N SER A 20 -10.23 -3.22 -11.71
CA SER A 20 -9.73 -3.28 -10.35
C SER A 20 -10.92 -3.65 -9.48
N ALA A 21 -10.92 -4.86 -8.90
CA ALA A 21 -11.96 -5.28 -7.99
C ALA A 21 -11.89 -4.34 -6.78
N LYS A 22 -12.83 -3.39 -6.69
CA LYS A 22 -12.97 -2.56 -5.50
C LYS A 22 -13.28 -3.52 -4.36
N ILE A 23 -12.39 -3.60 -3.37
CA ILE A 23 -12.66 -4.32 -2.14
C ILE A 23 -13.92 -3.71 -1.54
N LYS A 24 -14.96 -4.52 -1.37
CA LYS A 24 -16.15 -4.08 -0.68
C LYS A 24 -15.89 -4.23 0.81
N LEU A 25 -15.72 -3.12 1.49
CA LEU A 25 -15.60 -3.07 2.93
C LEU A 25 -16.92 -3.50 3.58
N ASP A 26 -16.84 -4.19 4.71
CA ASP A 26 -17.99 -4.75 5.44
C ASP A 26 -17.77 -4.56 6.95
N PRO A 27 -18.53 -3.70 7.62
CA PRO A 27 -18.43 -3.49 9.06
C PRO A 27 -18.65 -4.76 9.92
N ASP A 28 -19.42 -5.73 9.40
CA ASP A 28 -19.64 -6.99 10.10
C ASP A 28 -18.49 -7.99 9.93
N ASN A 29 -17.59 -7.72 8.96
CA ASN A 29 -16.38 -8.52 8.70
C ASN A 29 -15.20 -7.61 8.34
N PRO A 30 -14.64 -6.87 9.32
CA PRO A 30 -13.63 -5.86 9.06
C PRO A 30 -12.33 -6.43 8.53
N VAL A 31 -11.69 -5.69 7.63
CA VAL A 31 -10.32 -5.98 7.19
C VAL A 31 -9.32 -5.46 8.23
N ASN A 32 -8.24 -6.22 8.45
CA ASN A 32 -7.17 -5.81 9.35
C ASN A 32 -6.04 -5.18 8.55
N ILE A 33 -5.61 -3.99 8.98
CA ILE A 33 -4.46 -3.25 8.46
C ILE A 33 -3.37 -3.24 9.53
N THR A 34 -2.21 -3.78 9.20
CA THR A 34 -1.05 -3.76 10.09
C THR A 34 -0.12 -2.62 9.73
N VAL A 35 0.35 -1.89 10.76
CA VAL A 35 1.28 -0.76 10.61
C VAL A 35 2.51 -1.01 11.45
N TRP A 36 3.69 -1.13 10.82
CA TRP A 36 4.95 -1.22 11.53
C TRP A 36 5.59 0.15 11.68
N HIS A 37 6.05 0.45 12.89
CA HIS A 37 6.67 1.72 13.24
C HIS A 37 7.79 1.55 14.27
N TYR A 38 8.58 2.61 14.47
CA TYR A 38 9.67 2.66 15.45
C TYR A 38 9.37 3.63 16.61
N TYR A 39 8.12 4.07 16.77
CA TYR A 39 7.75 4.97 17.87
C TYR A 39 7.94 4.29 19.21
N THR A 40 8.43 5.04 20.21
CA THR A 40 8.62 4.59 21.58
C THR A 40 8.09 5.62 22.58
N GLY A 41 7.79 5.19 23.80
CA GLY A 41 7.35 6.08 24.87
C GLY A 41 6.10 6.88 24.50
N VAL A 42 6.16 8.20 24.64
CA VAL A 42 5.01 9.09 24.42
C VAL A 42 4.49 9.03 22.97
N SER A 43 5.40 8.97 22.00
CA SER A 43 5.01 8.88 20.58
C SER A 43 4.29 7.57 20.26
N GLN A 44 4.73 6.45 20.86
CA GLN A 44 4.03 5.19 20.75
C GLN A 44 2.63 5.27 21.35
N SER A 45 2.50 5.78 22.59
CA SER A 45 1.20 5.93 23.23
C SER A 45 0.24 6.81 22.41
N ALA A 46 0.74 7.90 21.84
CA ALA A 46 -0.07 8.77 21.00
C ALA A 46 -0.51 8.06 19.70
N PHE A 47 0.36 7.26 19.10
CA PHE A 47 0.02 6.48 17.90
C PHE A 47 -1.00 5.38 18.22
N ASP A 48 -0.85 4.68 19.34
CA ASP A 48 -1.80 3.67 19.82
C ASP A 48 -3.19 4.29 20.08
N GLU A 49 -3.24 5.51 20.65
CA GLU A 49 -4.49 6.26 20.85
C GLU A 49 -5.14 6.64 19.51
N LEU A 50 -4.36 7.08 18.52
CA LEU A 50 -4.86 7.38 17.18
C LEU A 50 -5.44 6.14 16.49
N CYS A 51 -4.74 5.01 16.56
CA CYS A 51 -5.25 3.74 16.04
C CYS A 51 -6.57 3.35 16.72
N LYS A 52 -6.63 3.51 18.05
CA LYS A 52 -7.83 3.21 18.82
C LYS A 52 -8.99 4.14 18.42
N GLU A 53 -8.76 5.44 18.31
CA GLU A 53 -9.79 6.41 17.92
C GLU A 53 -10.32 6.08 16.51
N PHE A 54 -9.43 5.80 15.56
CA PHE A 54 -9.82 5.37 14.22
C PHE A 54 -10.68 4.11 14.27
N ASN A 55 -10.26 3.08 15.01
CA ASN A 55 -10.98 1.82 15.11
C ASN A 55 -12.35 1.96 15.77
N ASP A 56 -12.48 2.88 16.74
CA ASP A 56 -13.74 3.14 17.45
C ASP A 56 -14.73 4.01 16.64
N THR A 57 -14.25 4.70 15.61
CA THR A 57 -15.03 5.65 14.79
C THR A 57 -15.08 5.20 13.32
N VAL A 58 -14.30 5.82 12.46
CA VAL A 58 -14.29 5.57 10.99
C VAL A 58 -14.04 4.10 10.68
N GLY A 59 -13.07 3.48 11.34
CA GLY A 59 -12.74 2.07 11.11
C GLY A 59 -13.91 1.13 11.38
N LYS A 60 -14.65 1.40 12.45
CA LYS A 60 -15.87 0.65 12.81
C LYS A 60 -16.98 0.84 11.78
N GLU A 61 -17.16 2.05 11.28
CA GLU A 61 -18.21 2.39 10.30
C GLU A 61 -17.90 1.79 8.93
N GLU A 62 -16.62 1.79 8.54
CA GLU A 62 -16.16 1.33 7.22
C GLU A 62 -15.75 -0.16 7.17
N GLY A 63 -15.66 -0.83 8.30
CA GLY A 63 -15.18 -2.21 8.37
C GLY A 63 -13.66 -2.33 8.21
N ILE A 64 -12.91 -1.44 8.86
CA ILE A 64 -11.44 -1.42 8.86
C ILE A 64 -10.94 -1.45 10.31
N ASN A 65 -9.99 -2.31 10.62
CA ASN A 65 -9.32 -2.35 11.91
C ASN A 65 -7.82 -2.17 11.73
N VAL A 66 -7.24 -1.14 12.32
CA VAL A 66 -5.81 -0.82 12.24
C VAL A 66 -5.10 -1.28 13.50
N GLN A 67 -3.97 -1.96 13.33
CA GLN A 67 -3.11 -2.42 14.41
C GLN A 67 -1.69 -1.92 14.22
N GLY A 68 -1.21 -1.07 15.13
CA GLY A 68 0.19 -0.65 15.23
C GLY A 68 1.06 -1.74 15.85
N SER A 69 2.30 -1.85 15.39
CA SER A 69 3.32 -2.73 15.95
C SER A 69 4.67 -2.02 15.98
N ALA A 70 5.16 -1.73 17.16
CA ALA A 70 6.49 -1.16 17.36
C ALA A 70 7.56 -2.24 17.13
N LYS A 71 8.50 -1.97 16.22
CA LYS A 71 9.60 -2.90 15.88
C LYS A 71 10.93 -2.53 16.55
N GLY A 72 10.90 -1.65 17.54
CA GLY A 72 12.10 -1.19 18.25
C GLY A 72 12.69 0.08 17.63
N SER A 73 13.97 0.06 17.30
CA SER A 73 14.64 1.18 16.61
C SER A 73 14.28 1.22 15.12
N ILE A 74 14.66 2.32 14.46
CA ILE A 74 14.51 2.41 13.00
C ILE A 74 15.29 1.28 12.29
N SER A 75 16.50 0.95 12.75
CA SER A 75 17.28 -0.15 12.17
C SER A 75 16.62 -1.52 12.37
N ASP A 76 16.04 -1.78 13.57
CA ASP A 76 15.30 -3.02 13.81
C ASP A 76 14.07 -3.13 12.87
N LEU A 77 13.39 -2.01 12.63
CA LEU A 77 12.26 -1.96 11.70
C LEU A 77 12.71 -2.22 10.26
N GLU A 78 13.79 -1.59 9.81
CA GLU A 78 14.35 -1.77 8.47
C GLU A 78 14.80 -3.20 8.22
N ASP A 79 15.52 -3.79 9.18
CA ASP A 79 15.92 -5.20 9.13
C ASP A 79 14.70 -6.13 9.04
N ALA A 80 13.65 -5.86 9.83
CA ALA A 80 12.41 -6.64 9.79
C ALA A 80 11.69 -6.50 8.44
N VAL A 81 11.62 -5.30 7.86
CA VAL A 81 11.04 -5.05 6.54
C VAL A 81 11.81 -5.79 5.44
N ILE A 82 13.14 -5.70 5.45
CA ILE A 82 14.00 -6.40 4.47
C ILE A 82 13.85 -7.92 4.60
N ALA A 83 13.91 -8.46 5.82
CA ALA A 83 13.76 -9.89 6.05
C ALA A 83 12.39 -10.41 5.58
N SER A 84 11.32 -9.66 5.86
CA SER A 84 9.95 -10.01 5.45
C SER A 84 9.78 -9.94 3.94
N SER A 85 10.29 -8.89 3.29
CA SER A 85 10.22 -8.73 1.82
C SER A 85 10.97 -9.86 1.09
N ASN A 86 12.09 -10.31 1.64
CA ASN A 86 12.88 -11.44 1.14
C ASN A 86 12.30 -12.81 1.52
N LYS A 87 11.23 -12.86 2.33
CA LYS A 87 10.61 -14.11 2.83
C LYS A 87 11.62 -15.00 3.57
N GLU A 88 12.47 -14.39 4.40
CA GLU A 88 13.48 -15.09 5.17
C GLU A 88 12.83 -16.04 6.19
N VAL A 89 13.52 -17.13 6.51
CA VAL A 89 12.99 -18.13 7.44
C VAL A 89 12.89 -17.52 8.84
N GLY A 90 11.66 -17.47 9.36
CA GLY A 90 11.36 -16.91 10.67
C GLY A 90 11.02 -15.43 10.66
N ALA A 91 11.05 -14.76 9.52
CA ALA A 91 10.52 -13.41 9.38
C ALA A 91 8.98 -13.41 9.46
N ASP A 92 8.42 -12.34 10.01
CA ASP A 92 6.99 -12.09 9.98
C ASP A 92 6.53 -11.81 8.53
N ASP A 93 5.23 -11.89 8.27
CA ASP A 93 4.66 -11.39 7.02
C ASP A 93 4.82 -9.85 6.94
N LEU A 94 5.08 -9.34 5.73
CA LEU A 94 5.21 -7.91 5.51
C LEU A 94 3.89 -7.19 5.89
N PRO A 95 3.94 -6.08 6.64
CA PRO A 95 2.74 -5.33 7.03
C PRO A 95 2.13 -4.59 5.83
N ASN A 96 0.90 -4.11 5.99
CA ASN A 96 0.24 -3.29 4.97
C ASN A 96 0.88 -1.90 4.86
N ILE A 97 1.35 -1.35 5.97
CA ILE A 97 1.99 -0.03 6.06
C ILE A 97 3.21 -0.14 6.97
N PHE A 98 4.28 0.54 6.63
CA PHE A 98 5.46 0.63 7.50
C PHE A 98 6.19 1.96 7.33
N SER A 99 6.83 2.42 8.40
CA SER A 99 7.73 3.57 8.37
C SER A 99 9.10 3.12 7.88
N THR A 100 9.71 3.85 6.95
CA THR A 100 11.07 3.57 6.47
C THR A 100 11.69 4.80 5.83
N TYR A 101 12.96 4.73 5.49
CA TYR A 101 13.60 5.69 4.60
C TYR A 101 13.52 5.22 3.14
N ALA A 102 13.68 6.15 2.21
CA ALA A 102 13.56 5.91 0.78
C ALA A 102 14.55 4.87 0.24
N ASP A 103 15.73 4.75 0.83
CA ASP A 103 16.77 3.77 0.44
C ASP A 103 16.33 2.33 0.72
N VAL A 104 15.68 2.06 1.86
CA VAL A 104 15.13 0.73 2.16
C VAL A 104 13.95 0.42 1.25
N ALA A 105 13.03 1.37 1.06
CA ALA A 105 11.92 1.20 0.13
C ALA A 105 12.43 0.90 -1.30
N TYR A 106 13.48 1.60 -1.74
CA TYR A 106 14.14 1.33 -3.02
C TYR A 106 14.78 -0.08 -3.07
N ALA A 107 15.40 -0.52 -1.96
CA ALA A 107 16.06 -1.83 -1.90
C ALA A 107 15.08 -3.00 -2.06
N ILE A 108 13.84 -2.84 -1.61
CA ILE A 108 12.82 -3.91 -1.65
C ILE A 108 11.80 -3.75 -2.78
N LYS A 109 11.95 -2.75 -3.65
CA LYS A 109 10.96 -2.42 -4.71
C LYS A 109 10.64 -3.57 -5.67
N ASP A 110 11.60 -4.48 -5.89
CA ASP A 110 11.44 -5.62 -6.80
C ASP A 110 10.89 -6.88 -6.09
N GLN A 111 10.82 -6.87 -4.75
CA GLN A 111 10.31 -7.95 -3.91
C GLN A 111 8.89 -7.66 -3.38
N THR A 112 8.42 -6.42 -3.52
CA THR A 112 7.17 -5.96 -2.91
C THR A 112 6.36 -5.13 -3.91
N ASP A 113 5.08 -5.42 -4.01
CA ASP A 113 4.15 -4.62 -4.80
C ASP A 113 3.71 -3.39 -3.98
N PHE A 114 4.37 -2.27 -4.19
CA PHE A 114 3.96 -0.99 -3.59
C PHE A 114 2.69 -0.46 -4.25
N VAL A 115 1.83 0.11 -3.43
CA VAL A 115 0.67 0.86 -3.92
C VAL A 115 1.13 2.22 -4.42
N ASP A 116 0.71 2.59 -5.63
CA ASP A 116 0.89 3.95 -6.12
C ASP A 116 -0.11 4.89 -5.44
N LEU A 117 0.37 5.66 -4.48
CA LEU A 117 -0.44 6.58 -3.67
C LEU A 117 -1.01 7.73 -4.49
N LYS A 118 -0.41 8.08 -5.63
CA LYS A 118 -0.92 9.11 -6.55
C LYS A 118 -2.35 8.84 -7.01
N GLN A 119 -2.80 7.57 -6.99
CA GLN A 119 -4.17 7.20 -7.33
C GLN A 119 -5.20 7.61 -6.27
N TYR A 120 -4.75 7.96 -5.07
CA TYR A 120 -5.60 8.26 -3.91
C TYR A 120 -5.54 9.71 -3.46
N PHE A 121 -4.59 10.49 -3.98
CA PHE A 121 -4.47 11.92 -3.71
C PHE A 121 -4.86 12.73 -4.94
N THR A 122 -5.55 13.83 -4.73
CA THR A 122 -5.74 14.85 -5.76
C THR A 122 -4.48 15.75 -5.83
N GLU A 123 -4.27 16.41 -6.96
CA GLU A 123 -3.18 17.38 -7.11
C GLU A 123 -3.29 18.52 -6.05
N ASP A 124 -4.52 18.96 -5.75
CA ASP A 124 -4.75 20.01 -4.73
C ASP A 124 -4.35 19.53 -3.33
N GLU A 125 -4.60 18.27 -2.99
CA GLU A 125 -4.16 17.68 -1.71
C GLU A 125 -2.63 17.58 -1.66
N LEU A 126 -1.99 17.09 -2.71
CA LEU A 126 -0.53 17.01 -2.77
C LEU A 126 0.13 18.38 -2.62
N HIS A 127 -0.44 19.44 -3.20
CA HIS A 127 0.05 20.82 -3.06
C HIS A 127 -0.12 21.41 -1.65
N THR A 128 -0.82 20.76 -0.73
CA THR A 128 -0.88 21.20 0.67
C THR A 128 0.37 20.80 1.46
N TYR A 129 1.17 19.88 0.94
CA TYR A 129 2.41 19.42 1.55
C TYR A 129 3.63 20.13 0.96
N VAL A 130 4.76 20.03 1.63
CA VAL A 130 6.02 20.60 1.15
C VAL A 130 6.52 19.78 -0.04
N ASP A 131 6.69 20.41 -1.19
CA ASP A 131 7.07 19.77 -2.45
C ASP A 131 8.29 18.84 -2.32
N SER A 132 9.31 19.22 -1.53
CA SER A 132 10.49 18.39 -1.35
C SER A 132 10.19 17.05 -0.68
N PHE A 133 9.24 17.00 0.26
CA PHE A 133 8.85 15.76 0.92
C PHE A 133 8.01 14.88 -0.02
N VAL A 134 7.07 15.47 -0.76
CA VAL A 134 6.32 14.73 -1.78
C VAL A 134 7.26 14.15 -2.82
N ASN A 135 8.26 14.92 -3.26
CA ASN A 135 9.22 14.47 -4.27
C ASN A 135 10.10 13.32 -3.79
N GLU A 136 10.40 13.20 -2.50
CA GLU A 136 11.10 12.04 -1.93
C GLU A 136 10.29 10.75 -2.03
N GLY A 137 8.97 10.83 -2.10
CA GLY A 137 8.08 9.69 -2.26
C GLY A 137 8.11 9.04 -3.66
N TYR A 138 8.67 9.72 -4.67
CA TYR A 138 8.91 9.18 -6.01
C TYR A 138 10.23 8.40 -6.04
N ILE A 139 10.25 7.25 -5.39
CA ILE A 139 11.46 6.47 -5.08
C ILE A 139 12.10 5.83 -6.33
N THR A 140 11.29 5.36 -7.28
CA THR A 140 11.76 4.58 -8.43
C THR A 140 11.78 5.37 -9.72
N ASP A 141 10.86 6.30 -9.87
CA ASP A 141 10.66 7.13 -11.06
C ASP A 141 9.88 8.40 -10.67
N ASN A 142 9.60 9.25 -11.63
CA ASN A 142 8.83 10.47 -11.39
C ASN A 142 7.32 10.29 -11.68
N GLU A 143 6.84 9.05 -11.80
CA GLU A 143 5.47 8.74 -12.18
C GLU A 143 4.67 8.16 -11.03
N HIS A 144 5.31 7.33 -10.16
CA HIS A 144 4.66 6.58 -9.09
C HIS A 144 5.07 7.10 -7.71
N LEU A 145 4.11 7.58 -6.92
CA LEU A 145 4.30 8.02 -5.54
C LEU A 145 4.18 6.80 -4.62
N LEU A 146 5.31 6.26 -4.13
CA LEU A 146 5.36 5.02 -3.36
C LEU A 146 5.47 5.23 -1.84
N ALA A 147 5.83 6.44 -1.40
CA ALA A 147 5.92 6.81 0.01
C ALA A 147 5.39 8.22 0.25
N PHE A 148 5.14 8.54 1.56
CA PHE A 148 4.60 9.83 1.95
C PHE A 148 5.06 10.20 3.37
#